data_444d5c7a083076b2db6197367640ec5f
#
_entry.id   444d5c7a083076b2db6197367640ec5f
#
_cell.length_a   1.000
_cell.length_b   1.000
_cell.length_c   1.000
_cell.angle_alpha   90.00
_cell.angle_beta   90.00
_cell.angle_gamma   90.00
#
_symmetry.space_group_name_H-M   'P 1'
#
loop_
_entity.id
_entity.type
_entity.pdbx_description
1 polymer ?
#
loop_
_entity_poly.entity_id
_entity_poly.type
_entity_poly.pdbx_seq_one_letter_code
_entity_poly.pdbx_strand_id
1 'polypeptide(L)'
;MKMNQHSWLQRVLISVSVAVVTLPIAIQGAQAKTTDNLMPHEAAYGYFIDHYRQNVTGHTTPQNNPVVGEMSTFSTYWSNGQAHDPDILSQNISQAATITQQRTDSEATRSYLTDRRDLRYNLISGLGPYATAFIKNANAQTDFTTMPTTPLPANAPYSKVEWASPTSTLGPLVKLVNTTARSPFSGTGVVKHVVKYVRPYRQSPQVRVLPALSNVMAAAKGDDYDFPSGHTTAAFETGLTLAYAVPERFQELITRASEVGYDRVLAGRHSPLAVMGGRMVGTAMTAAVLNDPENQELKQQAYQAAHTNALLNSKDLSASDNFSDYQTNRTAYRSRLTYGFKPSGDTHQAMRVPKGAEVLLASRLPYLSTNQRRDVLYTTGLPSGYPVLDDAEGWGRLDLFSAANGYGALSHRVTVTMNANQGGFNAQDTWRNNLTGHGQLVKAGTGALTLAGNNHFTGGVQLKAGTLNLASPTAAGKGNVVLNGGTLRVTKNHTQLSGQFHQTAGRLVVTPDSHLRIKHAAKLGGTLTLTKGHLKNGTKLMTFQTRTGKFKHITGLPHGWHVHYTKHAVLLTK
;
A
#
# COMPACT_ATOMS: atom_id res chain seq x y z
N MET A 1 -10.08 46.08 52.44
CA MET A 1 -8.74 46.59 52.08
C MET A 1 -8.18 45.72 50.97
N LYS A 2 -7.97 46.32 49.86
CA LYS A 2 -7.41 45.84 48.60
C LYS A 2 -6.14 45.03 48.77
N MET A 3 -5.90 43.93 48.05
CA MET A 3 -4.88 44.00 46.98
C MET A 3 -4.91 42.73 46.11
N ASN A 4 -4.93 42.98 44.83
CA ASN A 4 -4.65 42.04 43.71
C ASN A 4 -3.24 41.45 43.81
N GLN A 5 -3.09 40.18 43.41
CA GLN A 5 -1.88 39.77 42.69
C GLN A 5 -2.23 38.72 41.62
N HIS A 6 -2.06 39.12 40.36
CA HIS A 6 -1.92 38.25 39.20
C HIS A 6 -0.58 37.50 39.30
N SER A 7 -0.59 36.20 39.15
CA SER A 7 0.62 35.46 38.79
C SER A 7 0.41 34.70 37.48
N TRP A 8 1.22 35.04 36.56
CA TRP A 8 1.38 34.50 35.21
C TRP A 8 1.78 33.03 35.24
N LEU A 9 0.94 32.16 34.69
CA LEU A 9 1.35 30.82 34.28
C LEU A 9 1.94 30.92 32.87
N GLN A 10 3.24 30.96 32.77
CA GLN A 10 3.97 30.74 31.53
C GLN A 10 3.73 29.30 31.05
N ARG A 11 2.98 29.16 29.97
CA ARG A 11 2.93 27.93 29.20
C ARG A 11 4.26 27.78 28.44
N VAL A 12 5.12 26.90 28.90
CA VAL A 12 6.26 26.43 28.14
C VAL A 12 5.72 25.50 27.07
N LEU A 13 5.60 26.01 25.86
CA LEU A 13 5.42 25.22 24.65
C LEU A 13 6.77 24.56 24.34
N ILE A 14 6.92 23.31 24.74
CA ILE A 14 8.00 22.46 24.22
C ILE A 14 7.59 22.04 22.82
N SER A 15 8.06 22.78 21.83
CA SER A 15 8.02 22.36 20.43
C SER A 15 9.04 21.22 20.26
N VAL A 16 8.56 19.99 20.28
CA VAL A 16 9.34 18.84 19.83
C VAL A 16 9.44 18.93 18.32
N SER A 17 10.53 19.52 17.84
CA SER A 17 10.91 19.45 16.45
C SER A 17 11.28 18.01 16.11
N VAL A 18 10.33 17.23 15.62
CA VAL A 18 10.63 15.96 14.95
C VAL A 18 11.38 16.32 13.67
N ALA A 19 12.69 16.23 13.71
CA ALA A 19 13.51 16.28 12.51
C ALA A 19 13.13 15.06 11.65
N VAL A 20 12.26 15.28 10.66
CA VAL A 20 11.99 14.31 9.60
C VAL A 20 13.27 14.22 8.77
N VAL A 21 14.16 13.32 9.15
CA VAL A 21 15.27 12.91 8.29
C VAL A 21 14.65 12.16 7.11
N THR A 22 14.28 12.87 6.07
CA THR A 22 14.04 12.29 4.76
C THR A 22 15.37 11.82 4.21
N LEU A 23 15.79 10.60 4.58
CA LEU A 23 16.84 9.92 3.84
C LEU A 23 16.33 9.78 2.40
N PRO A 24 17.08 10.29 1.39
CA PRO A 24 16.79 9.92 0.03
C PRO A 24 17.03 8.42 -0.07
N ILE A 25 15.94 7.63 -0.16
CA ILE A 25 16.06 6.26 -0.62
C ILE A 25 16.57 6.41 -2.05
N ALA A 26 17.85 6.16 -2.26
CA ALA A 26 18.38 5.99 -3.58
C ALA A 26 17.63 4.82 -4.19
N ILE A 27 16.63 5.11 -5.02
CA ILE A 27 16.05 4.13 -5.92
C ILE A 27 17.20 3.85 -6.87
N GLN A 28 17.95 2.77 -6.63
CA GLN A 28 18.91 2.27 -7.60
C GLN A 28 18.14 2.09 -8.89
N GLY A 29 18.56 2.82 -9.93
CA GLY A 29 17.91 2.76 -11.22
C GLY A 29 17.83 1.30 -11.65
N ALA A 30 16.61 0.80 -11.81
CA ALA A 30 16.38 -0.52 -12.37
C ALA A 30 17.08 -0.54 -13.74
N GLN A 31 18.24 -1.20 -13.81
CA GLN A 31 18.84 -1.50 -15.10
C GLN A 31 17.83 -2.33 -15.90
N ALA A 32 17.67 -1.98 -17.16
CA ALA A 32 16.85 -2.75 -18.09
C ALA A 32 17.39 -4.18 -18.10
N LYS A 33 16.70 -5.04 -17.40
CA LYS A 33 16.90 -6.48 -17.47
C LYS A 33 15.68 -7.08 -18.16
N THR A 34 15.96 -8.03 -19.02
CA THR A 34 15.06 -8.83 -19.81
C THR A 34 13.94 -9.45 -18.96
N THR A 35 12.93 -10.01 -19.61
CA THR A 35 11.81 -10.77 -19.01
C THR A 35 12.21 -11.80 -17.96
N ASP A 36 13.46 -12.26 -17.97
CA ASP A 36 14.02 -13.23 -17.02
C ASP A 36 13.99 -12.77 -15.56
N ASN A 37 14.05 -11.45 -15.29
CA ASN A 37 13.99 -10.93 -13.91
C ASN A 37 12.59 -10.96 -13.29
N LEU A 38 11.55 -11.16 -14.08
CA LEU A 38 10.19 -11.35 -13.62
C LEU A 38 9.83 -12.80 -13.42
N MET A 39 10.71 -13.73 -13.82
CA MET A 39 10.52 -15.15 -13.54
C MET A 39 10.59 -15.41 -12.05
N PRO A 40 9.64 -16.17 -11.49
CA PRO A 40 9.67 -16.54 -10.08
C PRO A 40 10.93 -17.34 -9.75
N HIS A 41 11.49 -17.11 -8.57
CA HIS A 41 12.57 -17.92 -8.04
C HIS A 41 11.98 -19.03 -7.18
N GLU A 42 12.34 -20.26 -7.48
CA GLU A 42 11.89 -21.44 -6.74
C GLU A 42 12.68 -21.59 -5.43
N ALA A 43 11.95 -21.77 -4.32
CA ALA A 43 12.54 -22.05 -3.02
C ALA A 43 12.77 -23.55 -2.81
N ALA A 44 13.37 -23.93 -1.68
CA ALA A 44 13.63 -25.34 -1.36
C ALA A 44 12.35 -26.20 -1.21
N TYR A 45 11.21 -25.56 -0.94
CA TYR A 45 9.88 -26.19 -0.88
C TYR A 45 9.11 -26.09 -2.21
N GLY A 46 9.71 -25.60 -3.28
CA GLY A 46 9.04 -25.23 -4.52
C GLY A 46 8.53 -23.78 -4.47
N TYR A 47 7.30 -23.55 -4.88
CA TYR A 47 6.63 -22.24 -4.78
C TYR A 47 5.57 -22.26 -3.68
N PHE A 48 5.51 -21.19 -2.88
CA PHE A 48 4.58 -21.09 -1.75
C PHE A 48 3.13 -21.35 -2.17
N ILE A 49 2.68 -20.70 -3.26
CA ILE A 49 1.29 -20.83 -3.71
C ILE A 49 0.90 -22.24 -4.17
N ASP A 50 1.87 -23.04 -4.61
CA ASP A 50 1.61 -24.41 -5.05
C ASP A 50 1.62 -25.40 -3.86
N HIS A 51 2.27 -25.03 -2.76
CA HIS A 51 2.51 -25.92 -1.62
C HIS A 51 1.94 -25.42 -0.28
N TYR A 52 1.18 -24.34 -0.24
CA TYR A 52 0.68 -23.74 1.00
C TYR A 52 -0.11 -24.72 1.88
N ARG A 53 -0.76 -25.73 1.27
CA ARG A 53 -1.50 -26.80 1.99
C ARG A 53 -0.56 -27.79 2.72
N GLN A 54 0.74 -27.70 2.51
CA GLN A 54 1.74 -28.50 3.24
C GLN A 54 2.13 -27.89 4.59
N ASN A 55 1.59 -26.74 4.97
CA ASN A 55 1.78 -26.19 6.31
C ASN A 55 0.96 -26.95 7.34
N VAL A 56 1.42 -28.14 7.70
CA VAL A 56 0.80 -29.07 8.65
C VAL A 56 1.78 -29.56 9.69
N THR A 57 1.30 -30.04 10.84
CA THR A 57 2.11 -30.37 12.03
C THR A 57 3.23 -31.39 11.76
N GLY A 58 3.06 -32.31 10.82
CA GLY A 58 4.09 -33.30 10.46
C GLY A 58 5.22 -32.75 9.59
N HIS A 59 5.07 -31.56 9.01
CA HIS A 59 6.04 -30.93 8.12
C HIS A 59 6.80 -29.82 8.85
N THR A 60 8.03 -30.06 9.26
CA THR A 60 8.79 -29.16 10.14
C THR A 60 10.10 -28.66 9.54
N THR A 61 10.36 -28.95 8.26
CA THR A 61 11.59 -28.52 7.58
C THR A 61 11.32 -27.50 6.48
N PRO A 62 12.32 -26.67 6.11
CA PRO A 62 12.19 -25.72 5.00
C PRO A 62 11.86 -26.36 3.64
N GLN A 63 12.10 -27.66 3.47
CA GLN A 63 11.84 -28.38 2.22
C GLN A 63 10.41 -28.92 2.11
N ASN A 64 9.76 -29.21 3.25
CA ASN A 64 8.45 -29.87 3.26
C ASN A 64 7.32 -28.97 3.82
N ASN A 65 7.65 -27.74 4.25
CA ASN A 65 6.67 -26.79 4.76
C ASN A 65 6.99 -25.37 4.24
N PRO A 66 6.15 -24.76 3.39
CA PRO A 66 6.42 -23.47 2.79
C PRO A 66 6.52 -22.34 3.80
N VAL A 67 5.76 -22.38 4.91
CA VAL A 67 5.84 -21.35 5.97
C VAL A 67 7.15 -21.48 6.75
N VAL A 68 7.63 -22.69 7.03
CA VAL A 68 8.95 -22.91 7.65
C VAL A 68 10.05 -22.45 6.69
N GLY A 69 9.91 -22.76 5.39
CA GLY A 69 10.89 -22.37 4.38
C GLY A 69 10.94 -20.86 4.15
N GLU A 70 9.80 -20.18 4.05
CA GLU A 70 9.73 -18.72 3.93
C GLU A 70 10.37 -18.03 5.15
N MET A 71 10.14 -18.57 6.35
CA MET A 71 10.68 -18.02 7.60
C MET A 71 12.11 -18.48 7.90
N SER A 72 12.73 -19.29 7.07
CA SER A 72 14.08 -19.84 7.30
C SER A 72 15.19 -18.77 7.35
N THR A 73 14.98 -17.60 6.75
CA THR A 73 15.89 -16.45 6.88
C THR A 73 16.12 -16.03 8.33
N PHE A 74 15.16 -16.27 9.23
CA PHE A 74 15.33 -15.97 10.64
C PHE A 74 16.42 -16.81 11.30
N SER A 75 16.77 -17.96 10.73
CA SER A 75 17.84 -18.84 11.25
C SER A 75 19.22 -18.19 11.22
N THR A 76 19.44 -17.17 10.39
CA THR A 76 20.68 -16.37 10.37
C THR A 76 20.86 -15.54 11.64
N TYR A 77 19.78 -15.26 12.36
CA TYR A 77 19.78 -14.49 13.60
C TYR A 77 19.62 -15.39 14.83
N TRP A 78 18.78 -16.43 14.72
CA TRP A 78 18.42 -17.30 15.83
C TRP A 78 18.07 -18.71 15.35
N SER A 79 18.73 -19.73 15.91
CA SER A 79 18.34 -21.14 15.71
C SER A 79 18.78 -22.00 16.90
N ASN A 80 18.06 -23.08 17.16
CA ASN A 80 18.37 -24.06 18.21
C ASN A 80 18.59 -23.44 19.60
N GLY A 81 17.87 -22.37 19.93
CA GLY A 81 18.00 -21.67 21.21
C GLY A 81 19.22 -20.77 21.33
N GLN A 82 19.95 -20.53 20.24
CA GLN A 82 21.17 -19.72 20.21
C GLN A 82 21.03 -18.49 19.31
N ALA A 83 21.61 -17.38 19.76
CA ALA A 83 21.74 -16.15 18.99
C ALA A 83 22.96 -16.25 18.06
N HIS A 84 22.78 -16.00 16.77
CA HIS A 84 23.83 -15.94 15.75
C HIS A 84 24.19 -14.52 15.36
N ASP A 85 23.24 -13.59 15.51
CA ASP A 85 23.45 -12.15 15.35
C ASP A 85 22.87 -11.41 16.58
N PRO A 86 23.68 -11.30 17.67
CA PRO A 86 23.24 -10.64 18.90
C PRO A 86 22.87 -9.17 18.71
N ASP A 87 23.48 -8.46 17.77
CA ASP A 87 23.25 -7.03 17.55
C ASP A 87 21.84 -6.80 16.97
N ILE A 88 21.45 -7.54 15.95
CA ILE A 88 20.09 -7.48 15.37
C ILE A 88 19.04 -7.92 16.42
N LEU A 89 19.31 -8.98 17.18
CA LEU A 89 18.38 -9.44 18.20
C LEU A 89 18.25 -8.43 19.36
N SER A 90 19.35 -7.81 19.79
CA SER A 90 19.35 -6.74 20.81
C SER A 90 18.58 -5.52 20.31
N GLN A 91 18.80 -5.10 19.07
CA GLN A 91 18.05 -4.02 18.44
C GLN A 91 16.54 -4.34 18.39
N ASN A 92 16.17 -5.57 18.05
CA ASN A 92 14.79 -6.05 18.01
C ASN A 92 14.08 -5.88 19.37
N ILE A 93 14.74 -6.28 20.46
CA ILE A 93 14.20 -6.15 21.81
C ILE A 93 14.20 -4.69 22.30
N SER A 94 15.25 -3.92 21.99
CA SER A 94 15.32 -2.49 22.33
C SER A 94 14.23 -1.67 21.64
N GLN A 95 13.92 -1.98 20.40
CA GLN A 95 12.79 -1.35 19.68
C GLN A 95 11.46 -1.72 20.32
N ALA A 96 11.24 -2.99 20.69
CA ALA A 96 10.04 -3.41 21.40
C ALA A 96 9.91 -2.67 22.74
N ALA A 97 11.00 -2.52 23.50
CA ALA A 97 11.03 -1.76 24.74
C ALA A 97 10.64 -0.30 24.52
N THR A 98 11.27 0.38 23.56
CA THR A 98 10.98 1.77 23.21
C THR A 98 9.51 1.97 22.84
N ILE A 99 8.97 1.14 21.95
CA ILE A 99 7.57 1.21 21.50
C ILE A 99 6.61 1.02 22.68
N THR A 100 6.86 0.03 23.55
CA THR A 100 5.99 -0.23 24.71
C THR A 100 6.05 0.87 25.76
N GLN A 101 7.20 1.53 25.94
CA GLN A 101 7.40 2.63 26.89
C GLN A 101 6.76 3.94 26.42
N GLN A 102 6.70 4.17 25.13
CA GLN A 102 6.12 5.36 24.51
C GLN A 102 4.62 5.24 24.21
N ARG A 103 4.02 4.09 24.51
CA ARG A 103 2.61 3.81 24.25
C ARG A 103 1.70 4.84 24.93
N THR A 104 0.80 5.44 24.15
CA THR A 104 -0.26 6.33 24.65
C THR A 104 -1.48 5.53 25.15
N ASP A 105 -2.38 6.18 25.88
CA ASP A 105 -3.62 5.55 26.38
C ASP A 105 -4.54 5.10 25.24
N SER A 106 -4.60 5.89 24.16
CA SER A 106 -5.36 5.52 22.96
C SER A 106 -4.78 4.27 22.30
N GLU A 107 -3.47 4.17 22.17
CA GLU A 107 -2.78 3.00 21.65
C GLU A 107 -2.92 1.79 22.58
N ALA A 108 -2.92 2.01 23.89
CA ALA A 108 -3.18 0.97 24.89
C ALA A 108 -4.57 0.34 24.68
N THR A 109 -5.60 1.18 24.57
CA THR A 109 -6.98 0.74 24.33
C THR A 109 -7.10 -0.01 22.99
N ARG A 110 -6.55 0.54 21.92
CA ARG A 110 -6.55 -0.09 20.60
C ARG A 110 -5.84 -1.46 20.63
N SER A 111 -4.66 -1.53 21.28
CA SER A 111 -3.87 -2.76 21.39
C SER A 111 -4.59 -3.83 22.20
N TYR A 112 -5.30 -3.45 23.28
CA TYR A 112 -6.14 -4.35 24.05
C TYR A 112 -7.26 -4.94 23.18
N LEU A 113 -8.00 -4.10 22.47
CA LEU A 113 -9.09 -4.53 21.60
C LEU A 113 -8.56 -5.44 20.46
N THR A 114 -7.41 -5.11 19.89
CA THR A 114 -6.71 -5.94 18.90
C THR A 114 -6.34 -7.32 19.47
N ASP A 115 -5.92 -7.38 20.74
CA ASP A 115 -5.57 -8.65 21.39
C ASP A 115 -6.79 -9.55 21.64
N ARG A 116 -7.92 -8.97 22.05
CA ARG A 116 -9.05 -9.74 22.62
C ARG A 116 -10.15 -10.07 21.64
N ARG A 117 -10.38 -9.22 20.62
CA ARG A 117 -11.38 -9.43 19.57
C ARG A 117 -11.01 -10.60 18.66
N ASP A 118 -12.01 -11.11 17.95
CA ASP A 118 -11.70 -11.92 16.75
C ASP A 118 -10.78 -11.13 15.80
N LEU A 119 -9.74 -11.79 15.30
CA LEU A 119 -8.69 -11.16 14.52
C LEU A 119 -9.22 -10.46 13.27
N ARG A 120 -10.26 -11.05 12.64
CA ARG A 120 -10.89 -10.55 11.42
C ARG A 120 -11.73 -9.30 11.67
N TYR A 121 -12.44 -9.24 12.83
CA TYR A 121 -13.23 -8.07 13.20
C TYR A 121 -12.40 -6.79 13.28
N ASN A 122 -11.15 -6.90 13.70
CA ASN A 122 -10.24 -5.76 13.82
C ASN A 122 -9.99 -5.02 12.50
N LEU A 123 -10.20 -5.67 11.34
CA LEU A 123 -9.95 -5.09 10.03
C LEU A 123 -11.12 -4.27 9.48
N ILE A 124 -12.32 -4.39 10.07
CA ILE A 124 -13.52 -3.68 9.61
C ILE A 124 -13.32 -2.15 9.62
N SER A 125 -12.57 -1.62 10.60
CA SER A 125 -12.26 -0.18 10.66
C SER A 125 -11.48 0.34 9.44
N GLY A 126 -10.71 -0.52 8.75
CA GLY A 126 -10.03 -0.19 7.50
C GLY A 126 -10.99 0.08 6.33
N LEU A 127 -12.24 -0.37 6.41
CA LEU A 127 -13.28 -0.05 5.43
C LEU A 127 -13.75 1.41 5.52
N GLY A 128 -13.42 2.13 6.61
CA GLY A 128 -13.77 3.55 6.78
C GLY A 128 -15.27 3.81 6.62
N PRO A 129 -15.69 4.66 5.65
CA PRO A 129 -17.10 5.01 5.48
C PRO A 129 -18.01 3.85 5.07
N TYR A 130 -17.46 2.67 4.81
CA TYR A 130 -18.23 1.45 4.51
C TYR A 130 -18.33 0.51 5.72
N ALA A 131 -17.66 0.81 6.83
CA ALA A 131 -17.62 -0.06 8.02
C ALA A 131 -19.02 -0.31 8.61
N THR A 132 -19.86 0.72 8.73
CA THR A 132 -21.25 0.61 9.22
C THR A 132 -22.09 -0.32 8.34
N ALA A 133 -21.98 -0.17 7.01
CA ALA A 133 -22.67 -1.03 6.05
C ALA A 133 -22.18 -2.49 6.14
N PHE A 134 -20.87 -2.69 6.29
CA PHE A 134 -20.31 -4.03 6.49
C PHE A 134 -20.82 -4.67 7.78
N ILE A 135 -20.75 -3.97 8.91
CA ILE A 135 -21.24 -4.49 10.21
C ILE A 135 -22.70 -4.95 10.09
N LYS A 136 -23.55 -4.12 9.49
CA LYS A 136 -24.98 -4.43 9.31
C LYS A 136 -25.19 -5.62 8.38
N ASN A 137 -24.60 -5.62 7.18
CA ASN A 137 -24.92 -6.55 6.11
C ASN A 137 -24.11 -7.84 6.14
N ALA A 138 -23.05 -7.90 6.96
CA ALA A 138 -22.32 -9.11 7.31
C ALA A 138 -22.76 -9.69 8.66
N ASN A 139 -23.67 -9.04 9.40
CA ASN A 139 -24.01 -9.34 10.78
C ASN A 139 -22.74 -9.43 11.65
N ALA A 140 -21.82 -8.47 11.47
CA ALA A 140 -20.54 -8.49 12.17
C ALA A 140 -20.72 -8.02 13.62
N GLN A 141 -20.05 -8.72 14.55
CA GLN A 141 -20.19 -8.45 15.98
C GLN A 141 -18.89 -8.72 16.76
N THR A 142 -18.79 -8.15 17.95
CA THR A 142 -17.70 -8.38 18.91
C THR A 142 -18.22 -8.20 20.32
N ASP A 143 -17.71 -9.00 21.24
CA ASP A 143 -17.95 -8.93 22.69
C ASP A 143 -16.95 -8.05 23.44
N PHE A 144 -15.88 -7.55 22.76
CA PHE A 144 -14.91 -6.64 23.34
C PHE A 144 -15.04 -5.24 22.71
N THR A 145 -15.55 -4.27 23.48
CA THR A 145 -15.77 -2.88 23.02
C THR A 145 -14.95 -1.86 23.79
N THR A 146 -14.52 -2.19 25.01
CA THR A 146 -13.77 -1.31 25.92
C THR A 146 -12.61 -2.06 26.57
N MET A 147 -11.57 -1.33 26.95
CA MET A 147 -10.49 -1.87 27.77
C MET A 147 -10.84 -1.75 29.26
N PRO A 148 -10.68 -2.82 30.06
CA PRO A 148 -10.92 -2.75 31.51
C PRO A 148 -9.83 -1.90 32.19
N THR A 149 -10.18 -1.32 33.34
CA THR A 149 -9.25 -0.56 34.20
C THR A 149 -8.36 -1.46 35.05
N THR A 150 -8.74 -2.73 35.23
CA THR A 150 -8.00 -3.73 36.00
C THR A 150 -7.49 -4.84 35.07
N PRO A 151 -6.39 -5.53 35.43
CA PRO A 151 -5.91 -6.67 34.67
C PRO A 151 -6.96 -7.77 34.53
N LEU A 152 -7.05 -8.37 33.35
CA LEU A 152 -7.91 -9.53 33.12
C LEU A 152 -7.49 -10.72 34.00
N PRO A 153 -8.42 -11.63 34.37
CA PRO A 153 -8.04 -12.92 34.95
C PRO A 153 -7.06 -13.68 34.05
N ALA A 154 -6.18 -14.47 34.66
CA ALA A 154 -5.13 -15.23 33.96
C ALA A 154 -5.69 -16.16 32.84
N ASN A 155 -6.88 -16.70 33.05
CA ASN A 155 -7.58 -17.59 32.13
C ASN A 155 -8.65 -16.88 31.27
N ALA A 156 -8.63 -15.55 31.17
CA ALA A 156 -9.60 -14.79 30.40
C ALA A 156 -9.61 -15.26 28.92
N PRO A 157 -10.76 -15.64 28.37
CA PRO A 157 -10.86 -16.14 27.00
C PRO A 157 -10.72 -15.01 25.98
N TYR A 158 -10.33 -15.35 24.75
CA TYR A 158 -10.55 -14.51 23.57
C TYR A 158 -12.03 -14.43 23.23
N SER A 159 -12.40 -13.54 22.28
CA SER A 159 -13.77 -13.47 21.75
C SER A 159 -14.28 -14.87 21.34
N LYS A 160 -15.51 -15.17 21.74
CA LYS A 160 -16.21 -16.41 21.39
C LYS A 160 -17.35 -16.18 20.39
N VAL A 161 -17.66 -14.92 20.08
CA VAL A 161 -18.69 -14.60 19.12
C VAL A 161 -18.16 -14.77 17.70
N GLU A 162 -19.02 -15.28 16.80
CA GLU A 162 -18.69 -15.32 15.38
C GLU A 162 -18.56 -13.88 14.86
N TRP A 163 -17.41 -13.54 14.30
CA TRP A 163 -17.11 -12.16 13.91
C TRP A 163 -18.03 -11.58 12.83
N ALA A 164 -18.55 -12.45 11.93
CA ALA A 164 -19.49 -12.11 10.87
C ALA A 164 -20.16 -13.39 10.34
N SER A 165 -21.36 -13.27 9.78
CA SER A 165 -22.13 -14.42 9.32
C SER A 165 -21.82 -14.79 7.86
N PRO A 166 -21.40 -16.05 7.57
CA PRO A 166 -21.18 -16.52 6.20
C PRO A 166 -22.47 -16.73 5.40
N THR A 167 -23.65 -16.57 6.04
CA THR A 167 -24.97 -16.66 5.40
C THR A 167 -25.66 -15.30 5.25
N SER A 168 -24.96 -14.22 5.63
CA SER A 168 -25.45 -12.85 5.49
C SER A 168 -25.45 -12.36 4.04
N THR A 169 -25.95 -11.15 3.81
CA THR A 169 -25.92 -10.50 2.48
C THR A 169 -24.49 -10.37 1.93
N LEU A 170 -23.50 -10.16 2.80
CA LEU A 170 -22.07 -10.17 2.45
C LEU A 170 -21.42 -11.53 2.70
N GLY A 171 -22.21 -12.60 2.80
CA GLY A 171 -21.77 -13.96 3.07
C GLY A 171 -20.61 -14.45 2.19
N PRO A 172 -20.62 -14.24 0.86
CA PRO A 172 -19.50 -14.63 0.02
C PRO A 172 -18.17 -13.96 0.43
N LEU A 173 -18.21 -12.67 0.82
CA LEU A 173 -17.03 -11.96 1.30
C LEU A 173 -16.56 -12.50 2.65
N VAL A 174 -17.48 -12.76 3.58
CA VAL A 174 -17.16 -13.39 4.88
C VAL A 174 -16.54 -14.78 4.67
N LYS A 175 -17.09 -15.59 3.76
CA LYS A 175 -16.57 -16.93 3.42
C LYS A 175 -15.14 -16.82 2.87
N LEU A 176 -14.86 -15.90 1.96
CA LEU A 176 -13.54 -15.73 1.40
C LEU A 176 -12.50 -15.33 2.47
N VAL A 177 -12.87 -14.41 3.38
CA VAL A 177 -12.03 -14.06 4.54
C VAL A 177 -11.79 -15.28 5.44
N ASN A 178 -12.82 -16.08 5.72
CA ASN A 178 -12.69 -17.28 6.53
C ASN A 178 -11.81 -18.34 5.85
N THR A 179 -11.93 -18.50 4.53
CA THR A 179 -11.10 -19.42 3.74
C THR A 179 -9.62 -19.03 3.83
N THR A 180 -9.30 -17.74 3.89
CA THR A 180 -7.91 -17.27 4.00
C THR A 180 -7.43 -17.33 5.46
N ALA A 181 -8.09 -16.62 6.37
CA ALA A 181 -7.58 -16.38 7.74
C ALA A 181 -7.93 -17.50 8.75
N ARG A 182 -8.75 -18.47 8.37
CA ARG A 182 -9.09 -19.66 9.17
C ARG A 182 -8.81 -20.99 8.46
N SER A 183 -8.08 -20.94 7.35
CA SER A 183 -7.59 -22.16 6.73
C SER A 183 -6.80 -23.01 7.75
N PRO A 184 -6.93 -24.32 7.77
CA PRO A 184 -6.09 -25.18 8.59
C PRO A 184 -4.60 -25.03 8.26
N PHE A 185 -4.29 -24.42 7.11
CA PHE A 185 -2.93 -24.19 6.61
C PHE A 185 -2.39 -22.78 6.91
N SER A 186 -3.23 -21.84 7.35
CA SER A 186 -2.84 -20.43 7.57
C SER A 186 -2.09 -20.17 8.89
N GLY A 187 -2.04 -21.16 9.77
CA GLY A 187 -1.47 -20.99 11.10
C GLY A 187 0.06 -20.89 11.13
N THR A 188 0.58 -20.13 12.10
CA THR A 188 2.02 -20.02 12.38
C THR A 188 2.51 -21.01 13.44
N GLY A 189 1.66 -21.97 13.86
CA GLY A 189 1.97 -22.89 14.96
C GLY A 189 3.20 -23.74 14.69
N VAL A 190 3.32 -24.36 13.51
CA VAL A 190 4.44 -25.23 13.14
C VAL A 190 5.76 -24.45 13.20
N VAL A 191 5.86 -23.34 12.47
CA VAL A 191 7.11 -22.57 12.39
C VAL A 191 7.52 -22.00 13.75
N LYS A 192 6.59 -21.62 14.62
CA LYS A 192 6.89 -21.17 15.99
C LYS A 192 7.62 -22.24 16.80
N HIS A 193 7.18 -23.49 16.69
CA HIS A 193 7.80 -24.63 17.40
C HIS A 193 9.10 -25.11 16.74
N VAL A 194 9.34 -24.76 15.48
CA VAL A 194 10.64 -24.96 14.82
C VAL A 194 11.64 -23.90 15.28
N VAL A 195 11.25 -22.61 15.23
CA VAL A 195 12.13 -21.47 15.52
C VAL A 195 12.38 -21.28 17.02
N LYS A 196 11.36 -21.44 17.86
CA LYS A 196 11.39 -21.32 19.33
C LYS A 196 11.98 -20.00 19.86
N TYR A 197 11.74 -18.87 19.15
CA TYR A 197 12.21 -17.56 19.59
C TYR A 197 11.34 -17.04 20.74
N VAL A 198 11.98 -16.65 21.83
CA VAL A 198 11.31 -16.28 23.10
C VAL A 198 10.60 -14.92 22.95
N ARG A 199 9.45 -14.77 23.61
CA ARG A 199 8.66 -13.52 23.63
C ARG A 199 9.49 -12.35 24.20
N PRO A 200 9.35 -11.11 23.65
CA PRO A 200 10.18 -9.97 24.03
C PRO A 200 10.04 -9.59 25.52
N TYR A 201 8.83 -9.68 26.09
CA TYR A 201 8.62 -9.39 27.52
C TYR A 201 9.28 -10.40 28.47
N ARG A 202 9.64 -11.60 27.97
CA ARG A 202 10.41 -12.60 28.73
C ARG A 202 11.93 -12.40 28.58
N GLN A 203 12.35 -11.68 27.54
CA GLN A 203 13.76 -11.41 27.29
C GLN A 203 14.25 -10.14 28.00
N SER A 204 13.36 -9.15 28.20
CA SER A 204 13.73 -7.88 28.82
C SER A 204 12.59 -7.30 29.66
N PRO A 205 12.84 -6.91 30.93
CA PRO A 205 11.87 -6.22 31.76
C PRO A 205 11.57 -4.79 31.27
N GLN A 206 12.38 -4.26 30.35
CA GLN A 206 12.12 -2.95 29.74
C GLN A 206 10.98 -3.00 28.71
N VAL A 207 10.63 -4.17 28.21
CA VAL A 207 9.43 -4.37 27.37
C VAL A 207 8.20 -4.37 28.29
N ARG A 208 7.50 -3.25 28.31
CA ARG A 208 6.34 -3.04 29.20
C ARG A 208 5.10 -3.71 28.63
N VAL A 209 4.68 -4.79 29.29
CA VAL A 209 3.41 -5.46 29.00
C VAL A 209 2.25 -4.49 29.20
N LEU A 210 1.22 -4.60 28.35
CA LEU A 210 -0.02 -3.85 28.53
C LEU A 210 -0.70 -4.27 29.87
N PRO A 211 -0.93 -3.37 30.84
CA PRO A 211 -1.39 -3.73 32.18
C PRO A 211 -2.66 -4.60 32.17
N ALA A 212 -3.64 -4.27 31.33
CA ALA A 212 -4.87 -5.07 31.18
C ALA A 212 -4.63 -6.54 30.78
N LEU A 213 -3.49 -6.85 30.16
CA LEU A 213 -3.12 -8.20 29.71
C LEU A 213 -2.08 -8.89 30.60
N SER A 214 -1.60 -8.25 31.67
CA SER A 214 -0.46 -8.72 32.45
C SER A 214 -0.63 -10.14 33.00
N ASN A 215 -1.78 -10.46 33.60
CA ASN A 215 -2.01 -11.80 34.17
C ASN A 215 -2.16 -12.87 33.09
N VAL A 216 -2.82 -12.53 31.95
CA VAL A 216 -2.95 -13.45 30.81
C VAL A 216 -1.58 -13.77 30.21
N MET A 217 -0.69 -12.77 30.14
CA MET A 217 0.66 -12.96 29.61
C MET A 217 1.57 -13.69 30.58
N ALA A 218 1.45 -13.43 31.88
CA ALA A 218 2.20 -14.14 32.91
C ALA A 218 1.82 -15.64 32.97
N ALA A 219 0.56 -15.95 32.76
CA ALA A 219 0.06 -17.33 32.74
C ALA A 219 0.32 -18.08 31.43
N ALA A 220 0.84 -17.41 30.39
CA ALA A 220 1.13 -18.06 29.11
C ALA A 220 2.21 -19.14 29.27
N LYS A 221 2.00 -20.27 28.58
CA LYS A 221 2.93 -21.43 28.64
C LYS A 221 4.34 -21.05 28.17
N GLY A 222 5.34 -21.82 28.59
CA GLY A 222 6.74 -21.61 28.20
C GLY A 222 6.99 -21.75 26.71
N ASP A 223 6.18 -22.53 26.02
CA ASP A 223 6.22 -22.78 24.57
C ASP A 223 5.38 -21.77 23.75
N ASP A 224 4.87 -20.71 24.37
CA ASP A 224 4.29 -19.57 23.66
C ASP A 224 5.41 -18.70 23.08
N TYR A 225 5.84 -19.04 21.86
CA TYR A 225 6.96 -18.41 21.15
C TYR A 225 6.56 -17.13 20.38
N ASP A 226 7.57 -16.29 20.09
CA ASP A 226 7.41 -14.98 19.48
C ASP A 226 7.24 -15.05 17.96
N PHE A 227 8.23 -15.62 17.25
CA PHE A 227 8.38 -15.51 15.79
C PHE A 227 7.75 -16.69 15.03
N PRO A 228 7.00 -16.41 13.93
CA PRO A 228 6.40 -15.14 13.54
C PRO A 228 5.07 -14.86 14.27
N SER A 229 4.56 -13.62 14.15
CA SER A 229 3.32 -13.19 14.81
C SER A 229 2.06 -13.73 14.12
N GLY A 230 1.32 -14.65 14.77
CA GLY A 230 0.07 -15.18 14.24
C GLY A 230 -1.06 -14.13 14.10
N HIS A 231 -1.15 -13.16 15.02
CA HIS A 231 -2.11 -12.06 14.89
C HIS A 231 -1.81 -11.18 13.67
N THR A 232 -0.54 -10.92 13.39
CA THR A 232 -0.15 -10.14 12.21
C THR A 232 -0.42 -10.93 10.94
N THR A 233 -0.14 -12.23 10.94
CA THR A 233 -0.48 -13.14 9.83
C THR A 233 -1.97 -13.05 9.51
N ALA A 234 -2.85 -13.31 10.49
CA ALA A 234 -4.30 -13.24 10.30
C ALA A 234 -4.79 -11.83 9.90
N ALA A 235 -4.13 -10.77 10.36
CA ALA A 235 -4.47 -9.40 9.97
C ALA A 235 -4.16 -9.14 8.49
N PHE A 236 -3.03 -9.61 7.97
CA PHE A 236 -2.70 -9.47 6.55
C PHE A 236 -3.54 -10.40 5.68
N GLU A 237 -3.83 -11.62 6.12
CA GLU A 237 -4.77 -12.53 5.47
C GLU A 237 -6.15 -11.89 5.32
N THR A 238 -6.69 -11.33 6.39
CA THR A 238 -7.99 -10.65 6.37
C THR A 238 -7.95 -9.36 5.57
N GLY A 239 -6.96 -8.51 5.84
CA GLY A 239 -6.84 -7.18 5.23
C GLY A 239 -6.64 -7.24 3.72
N LEU A 240 -5.79 -8.14 3.22
CA LEU A 240 -5.56 -8.33 1.79
C LEU A 240 -6.75 -9.00 1.09
N THR A 241 -7.45 -9.92 1.77
CA THR A 241 -8.68 -10.52 1.22
C THR A 241 -9.80 -9.48 1.09
N LEU A 242 -9.98 -8.64 2.12
CA LEU A 242 -10.90 -7.51 2.05
C LEU A 242 -10.47 -6.50 0.96
N ALA A 243 -9.16 -6.20 0.85
CA ALA A 243 -8.62 -5.29 -0.15
C ALA A 243 -8.78 -5.83 -1.59
N TYR A 244 -8.77 -7.15 -1.78
CA TYR A 244 -9.11 -7.76 -3.07
C TYR A 244 -10.58 -7.52 -3.43
N ALA A 245 -11.50 -7.71 -2.48
CA ALA A 245 -12.93 -7.54 -2.72
C ALA A 245 -13.37 -6.06 -2.73
N VAL A 246 -12.65 -5.18 -2.01
CA VAL A 246 -12.93 -3.74 -1.86
C VAL A 246 -11.67 -2.94 -2.23
N PRO A 247 -11.25 -2.98 -3.51
CA PRO A 247 -9.99 -2.35 -3.93
C PRO A 247 -9.98 -0.83 -3.79
N GLU A 248 -11.13 -0.20 -3.61
CA GLU A 248 -11.32 1.22 -3.29
C GLU A 248 -10.72 1.59 -1.92
N ARG A 249 -10.55 0.58 -1.04
CA ARG A 249 -9.96 0.71 0.30
C ARG A 249 -8.66 -0.09 0.45
N PHE A 250 -8.01 -0.41 -0.65
CA PHE A 250 -6.83 -1.28 -0.64
C PHE A 250 -5.75 -0.79 0.33
N GLN A 251 -5.34 0.46 0.21
CA GLN A 251 -4.25 1.04 0.99
C GLN A 251 -4.62 1.22 2.47
N GLU A 252 -5.86 1.58 2.74
CA GLU A 252 -6.40 1.73 4.09
C GLU A 252 -6.47 0.38 4.82
N LEU A 253 -6.95 -0.66 4.14
CA LEU A 253 -7.05 -2.01 4.70
C LEU A 253 -5.68 -2.62 5.04
N ILE A 254 -4.69 -2.48 4.14
CA ILE A 254 -3.34 -2.97 4.45
C ILE A 254 -2.63 -2.12 5.51
N THR A 255 -2.95 -0.80 5.59
CA THR A 255 -2.46 0.06 6.67
C THR A 255 -3.04 -0.38 8.00
N ARG A 256 -4.35 -0.70 8.05
CA ARG A 256 -4.97 -1.25 9.26
C ARG A 256 -4.38 -2.62 9.62
N ALA A 257 -4.12 -3.50 8.66
CA ALA A 257 -3.45 -4.78 8.92
C ALA A 257 -2.05 -4.56 9.55
N SER A 258 -1.28 -3.61 9.02
CA SER A 258 0.02 -3.25 9.59
C SER A 258 -0.09 -2.64 11.00
N GLU A 259 -1.18 -1.89 11.27
CA GLU A 259 -1.47 -1.33 12.60
C GLU A 259 -1.81 -2.43 13.60
N VAL A 260 -2.56 -3.47 13.21
CA VAL A 260 -2.78 -4.66 14.06
C VAL A 260 -1.44 -5.30 14.45
N GLY A 261 -0.51 -5.42 13.51
CA GLY A 261 0.85 -5.89 13.80
C GLY A 261 1.56 -4.98 14.81
N TYR A 262 1.50 -3.66 14.63
CA TYR A 262 2.09 -2.68 15.53
C TYR A 262 1.46 -2.73 16.94
N ASP A 263 0.14 -2.94 17.03
CA ASP A 263 -0.58 -3.14 18.29
C ASP A 263 -0.04 -4.35 19.07
N ARG A 264 0.50 -5.37 18.39
CA ARG A 264 1.13 -6.53 19.04
C ARG A 264 2.45 -6.15 19.72
N VAL A 265 3.22 -5.24 19.10
CA VAL A 265 4.43 -4.69 19.72
C VAL A 265 4.06 -3.78 20.88
N LEU A 266 3.10 -2.86 20.68
CA LEU A 266 2.58 -1.97 21.73
C LEU A 266 2.10 -2.74 22.96
N ALA A 267 1.44 -3.89 22.78
CA ALA A 267 0.99 -4.74 23.89
C ALA A 267 2.15 -5.47 24.61
N GLY A 268 3.37 -5.44 24.09
CA GLY A 268 4.51 -6.21 24.59
C GLY A 268 4.47 -7.70 24.22
N ARG A 269 3.51 -8.10 23.37
CA ARG A 269 3.29 -9.52 22.95
C ARG A 269 4.34 -10.02 21.99
N HIS A 270 4.73 -9.18 21.01
CA HIS A 270 5.58 -9.53 19.89
C HIS A 270 6.70 -8.51 19.69
N SER A 271 7.82 -8.99 19.17
CA SER A 271 8.91 -8.14 18.69
C SER A 271 8.65 -7.64 17.25
N PRO A 272 9.32 -6.57 16.82
CA PRO A 272 9.25 -6.08 15.44
C PRO A 272 9.54 -7.14 14.38
N LEU A 273 10.61 -7.94 14.54
CA LEU A 273 10.94 -9.01 13.58
C LEU A 273 9.81 -10.06 13.48
N ALA A 274 9.17 -10.40 14.60
CA ALA A 274 8.04 -11.34 14.59
C ALA A 274 6.83 -10.78 13.81
N VAL A 275 6.59 -9.48 13.91
CA VAL A 275 5.53 -8.79 13.13
C VAL A 275 5.88 -8.73 11.66
N MET A 276 7.14 -8.45 11.31
CA MET A 276 7.63 -8.47 9.92
C MET A 276 7.44 -9.85 9.30
N GLY A 277 7.85 -10.93 9.99
CA GLY A 277 7.60 -12.31 9.54
C GLY A 277 6.11 -12.65 9.41
N GLY A 278 5.27 -12.20 10.36
CA GLY A 278 3.82 -12.40 10.27
C GLY A 278 3.17 -11.72 9.06
N ARG A 279 3.67 -10.55 8.64
CA ARG A 279 3.25 -9.89 7.40
C ARG A 279 3.59 -10.72 6.17
N MET A 280 4.79 -11.29 6.13
CA MET A 280 5.24 -12.12 5.00
C MET A 280 4.32 -13.33 4.83
N VAL A 281 4.16 -14.13 5.88
CA VAL A 281 3.29 -15.33 5.86
C VAL A 281 1.86 -14.96 5.45
N GLY A 282 1.27 -13.91 6.05
CA GLY A 282 -0.10 -13.50 5.70
C GLY A 282 -0.25 -13.03 4.26
N THR A 283 0.80 -12.41 3.69
CA THR A 283 0.82 -11.98 2.30
C THR A 283 0.91 -13.17 1.34
N ALA A 284 1.83 -14.11 1.60
CA ALA A 284 2.02 -15.31 0.80
C ALA A 284 0.78 -16.22 0.85
N MET A 285 0.20 -16.42 2.05
CA MET A 285 -1.01 -17.21 2.23
C MET A 285 -2.20 -16.63 1.49
N THR A 286 -2.41 -15.30 1.55
CA THR A 286 -3.49 -14.64 0.81
C THR A 286 -3.30 -14.83 -0.70
N ALA A 287 -2.08 -14.66 -1.21
CA ALA A 287 -1.81 -14.88 -2.62
C ALA A 287 -2.07 -16.35 -3.01
N ALA A 288 -1.71 -17.31 -2.18
CA ALA A 288 -1.97 -18.73 -2.42
C ALA A 288 -3.47 -19.03 -2.52
N VAL A 289 -4.26 -18.59 -1.54
CA VAL A 289 -5.72 -18.80 -1.53
C VAL A 289 -6.42 -18.10 -2.70
N LEU A 290 -5.99 -16.89 -3.08
CA LEU A 290 -6.56 -16.16 -4.21
C LEU A 290 -6.17 -16.75 -5.58
N ASN A 291 -5.04 -17.47 -5.68
CA ASN A 291 -4.64 -18.18 -6.90
C ASN A 291 -5.25 -19.58 -7.00
N ASP A 292 -5.68 -20.17 -5.87
CA ASP A 292 -6.21 -21.51 -5.84
C ASP A 292 -7.44 -21.63 -6.76
N PRO A 293 -7.43 -22.56 -7.73
CA PRO A 293 -8.56 -22.78 -8.64
C PRO A 293 -9.88 -23.08 -7.93
N GLU A 294 -9.85 -23.76 -6.77
CA GLU A 294 -11.03 -24.07 -5.98
C GLU A 294 -11.75 -22.82 -5.43
N ASN A 295 -11.04 -21.69 -5.31
CA ASN A 295 -11.57 -20.44 -4.77
C ASN A 295 -12.00 -19.42 -5.84
N GLN A 296 -11.89 -19.73 -7.14
CA GLN A 296 -12.14 -18.75 -8.21
C GLN A 296 -13.58 -18.22 -8.21
N GLU A 297 -14.56 -19.11 -8.04
CA GLU A 297 -15.96 -18.70 -7.98
C GLU A 297 -16.25 -17.87 -6.73
N LEU A 298 -15.78 -18.32 -5.55
CA LEU A 298 -15.96 -17.60 -4.28
C LEU A 298 -15.31 -16.21 -4.33
N LYS A 299 -14.14 -16.10 -4.92
CA LYS A 299 -13.43 -14.83 -5.12
C LYS A 299 -14.25 -13.85 -5.97
N GLN A 300 -14.85 -14.34 -7.05
CA GLN A 300 -15.70 -13.52 -7.91
C GLN A 300 -17.00 -13.10 -7.18
N GLN A 301 -17.64 -14.03 -6.49
CA GLN A 301 -18.85 -13.74 -5.70
C GLN A 301 -18.58 -12.73 -4.58
N ALA A 302 -17.45 -12.84 -3.89
CA ALA A 302 -17.04 -11.89 -2.85
C ALA A 302 -16.83 -10.46 -3.40
N TYR A 303 -16.17 -10.35 -4.54
CA TYR A 303 -16.00 -9.08 -5.23
C TYR A 303 -17.34 -8.48 -5.66
N GLN A 304 -18.22 -9.27 -6.28
CA GLN A 304 -19.55 -8.83 -6.72
C GLN A 304 -20.42 -8.39 -5.54
N ALA A 305 -20.45 -9.17 -4.44
CA ALA A 305 -21.22 -8.83 -3.24
C ALA A 305 -20.77 -7.47 -2.64
N ALA A 306 -19.47 -7.19 -2.64
CA ALA A 306 -18.95 -5.91 -2.16
C ALA A 306 -19.36 -4.72 -3.04
N HIS A 307 -19.56 -4.92 -4.36
CA HIS A 307 -19.89 -3.86 -5.33
C HIS A 307 -21.41 -3.66 -5.52
N THR A 308 -22.17 -3.86 -4.47
CA THR A 308 -23.64 -3.67 -4.42
C THR A 308 -24.03 -2.61 -3.38
N ASN A 309 -25.34 -2.39 -3.25
CA ASN A 309 -25.91 -1.58 -2.16
C ASN A 309 -25.66 -2.19 -0.76
N ALA A 310 -25.22 -3.42 -0.69
CA ALA A 310 -24.84 -4.02 0.59
C ALA A 310 -23.54 -3.44 1.16
N LEU A 311 -22.64 -2.88 0.32
CA LEU A 311 -21.38 -2.29 0.80
C LEU A 311 -21.01 -0.99 0.07
N LEU A 312 -20.40 -1.07 -1.12
CA LEU A 312 -19.77 0.09 -1.75
C LEU A 312 -20.73 1.19 -2.22
N ASN A 313 -21.99 0.85 -2.49
CA ASN A 313 -23.02 1.84 -2.82
C ASN A 313 -23.75 2.39 -1.57
N SER A 314 -23.33 2.01 -0.35
CA SER A 314 -23.91 2.42 0.94
C SER A 314 -22.88 3.16 1.80
N LYS A 315 -22.25 4.17 1.23
CA LYS A 315 -21.23 4.99 1.91
C LYS A 315 -21.86 5.87 2.99
N ASP A 316 -21.41 5.70 4.24
CA ASP A 316 -21.75 6.57 5.37
C ASP A 316 -20.71 7.70 5.47
N LEU A 317 -21.12 8.90 5.03
CA LEU A 317 -20.26 10.09 5.06
C LEU A 317 -20.09 10.69 6.46
N SER A 318 -20.92 10.28 7.44
CA SER A 318 -20.81 10.69 8.83
C SER A 318 -19.88 9.79 9.66
N ALA A 319 -19.54 8.61 9.13
CA ALA A 319 -18.67 7.66 9.81
C ALA A 319 -17.24 8.21 9.95
N SER A 320 -16.64 7.98 11.11
CA SER A 320 -15.22 8.27 11.33
C SER A 320 -14.35 7.38 10.44
N ASP A 321 -13.43 8.00 9.69
CA ASP A 321 -12.44 7.29 8.87
C ASP A 321 -11.02 7.65 9.30
N ASN A 322 -10.46 6.86 10.21
CA ASN A 322 -9.10 7.04 10.72
C ASN A 322 -8.01 6.81 9.66
N PHE A 323 -8.37 6.27 8.51
CA PHE A 323 -7.47 5.98 7.40
C PHE A 323 -7.72 6.86 6.18
N SER A 324 -8.41 8.01 6.33
CA SER A 324 -8.73 8.92 5.21
C SER A 324 -7.50 9.69 4.68
N ASP A 325 -6.47 9.92 5.51
CA ASP A 325 -5.27 10.64 5.11
C ASP A 325 -4.22 9.71 4.48
N TYR A 326 -4.03 9.88 3.17
CA TYR A 326 -3.10 9.08 2.37
C TYR A 326 -1.65 9.19 2.85
N GLN A 327 -1.17 10.39 3.24
CA GLN A 327 0.24 10.57 3.62
C GLN A 327 0.54 9.94 4.98
N THR A 328 -0.39 10.07 5.91
CA THR A 328 -0.32 9.39 7.22
C THR A 328 -0.28 7.87 7.02
N ASN A 329 -1.19 7.31 6.21
CA ASN A 329 -1.22 5.88 5.90
C ASN A 329 0.08 5.41 5.26
N ARG A 330 0.57 6.14 4.25
CA ARG A 330 1.82 5.82 3.57
C ARG A 330 3.01 5.79 4.52
N THR A 331 3.13 6.81 5.37
CA THR A 331 4.21 6.91 6.34
C THR A 331 4.14 5.78 7.36
N ALA A 332 2.96 5.53 7.94
CA ALA A 332 2.74 4.49 8.92
C ALA A 332 2.99 3.08 8.35
N TYR A 333 2.43 2.77 7.18
CA TYR A 333 2.63 1.47 6.54
C TYR A 333 4.11 1.23 6.23
N ARG A 334 4.78 2.19 5.58
CA ARG A 334 6.18 2.02 5.15
C ARG A 334 7.15 1.96 6.32
N SER A 335 6.93 2.71 7.39
CA SER A 335 7.75 2.60 8.61
C SER A 335 7.65 1.20 9.24
N ARG A 336 6.48 0.57 9.17
CA ARG A 336 6.23 -0.78 9.69
C ARG A 336 6.71 -1.91 8.78
N LEU A 337 7.15 -1.61 7.55
CA LEU A 337 7.79 -2.62 6.70
C LEU A 337 9.14 -3.07 7.27
N THR A 338 9.90 -2.16 7.87
CA THR A 338 11.25 -2.41 8.38
C THR A 338 11.43 -2.06 9.86
N TYR A 339 10.46 -1.43 10.52
CA TYR A 339 10.55 -0.98 11.91
C TYR A 339 11.81 -0.17 12.22
N GLY A 340 12.36 0.53 11.24
CA GLY A 340 13.59 1.33 11.41
C GLY A 340 14.89 0.52 11.45
N PHE A 341 14.85 -0.79 11.22
CA PHE A 341 16.06 -1.55 10.95
C PHE A 341 16.77 -0.99 9.73
N LYS A 342 18.09 -0.97 9.80
CA LYS A 342 18.94 -0.68 8.64
C LYS A 342 19.26 -1.98 7.90
N PRO A 343 19.56 -1.92 6.61
CA PRO A 343 20.13 -3.07 5.91
C PRO A 343 21.40 -3.55 6.61
N SER A 344 21.47 -4.83 6.95
CA SER A 344 22.63 -5.51 7.56
C SER A 344 23.14 -6.66 6.69
N GLY A 345 22.33 -7.11 5.72
CA GLY A 345 22.70 -8.11 4.73
C GLY A 345 23.16 -7.51 3.40
N ASP A 346 23.19 -8.34 2.35
CA ASP A 346 23.56 -7.93 0.99
C ASP A 346 22.53 -6.97 0.39
N THR A 347 22.93 -5.72 0.16
CA THR A 347 22.10 -4.65 -0.38
C THR A 347 22.02 -4.62 -1.92
N HIS A 348 22.69 -5.55 -2.61
CA HIS A 348 22.80 -5.58 -4.08
C HIS A 348 21.94 -6.67 -4.74
N GLN A 349 21.15 -7.42 -3.96
CA GLN A 349 20.28 -8.44 -4.53
C GLN A 349 19.15 -7.81 -5.33
N ALA A 350 18.98 -8.26 -6.57
CA ALA A 350 17.86 -7.86 -7.40
C ALA A 350 16.52 -8.17 -6.69
N MET A 351 15.48 -7.37 -6.95
CA MET A 351 14.13 -7.71 -6.49
C MET A 351 13.68 -9.03 -7.11
N ARG A 352 13.05 -9.87 -6.31
CA ARG A 352 12.34 -11.07 -6.75
C ARG A 352 10.85 -10.85 -6.56
N VAL A 353 10.06 -11.26 -7.56
CA VAL A 353 8.59 -11.22 -7.44
C VAL A 353 8.12 -12.66 -7.27
N PRO A 354 7.49 -13.00 -6.13
CA PRO A 354 7.03 -14.36 -5.90
C PRO A 354 6.04 -14.84 -6.96
N LYS A 355 5.99 -16.14 -7.22
CA LYS A 355 4.97 -16.72 -8.10
C LYS A 355 3.58 -16.38 -7.57
N GLY A 356 2.70 -15.87 -8.43
CA GLY A 356 1.32 -15.58 -8.09
C GLY A 356 1.09 -14.31 -7.24
N ALA A 357 2.13 -13.60 -6.80
CA ALA A 357 1.96 -12.38 -6.00
C ALA A 357 1.14 -11.28 -6.72
N GLU A 358 1.14 -11.29 -8.03
CA GLU A 358 0.41 -10.34 -8.86
C GLU A 358 -1.12 -10.43 -8.73
N VAL A 359 -1.66 -11.51 -8.16
CA VAL A 359 -3.09 -11.64 -7.85
C VAL A 359 -3.54 -10.63 -6.81
N LEU A 360 -2.65 -10.24 -5.88
CA LEU A 360 -2.92 -9.25 -4.84
C LEU A 360 -3.28 -7.87 -5.41
N LEU A 361 -2.85 -7.58 -6.63
CA LEU A 361 -3.17 -6.33 -7.34
C LEU A 361 -4.25 -6.49 -8.42
N ALA A 362 -4.83 -7.68 -8.58
CA ALA A 362 -5.71 -7.98 -9.72
C ALA A 362 -6.96 -7.10 -9.76
N SER A 363 -7.59 -6.85 -8.62
CA SER A 363 -8.77 -5.97 -8.52
C SER A 363 -8.40 -4.48 -8.42
N ARG A 364 -7.21 -4.15 -7.88
CA ARG A 364 -6.76 -2.76 -7.73
C ARG A 364 -6.21 -2.17 -9.04
N LEU A 365 -5.55 -2.97 -9.85
CA LEU A 365 -5.00 -2.58 -11.16
C LEU A 365 -5.55 -3.50 -12.27
N PRO A 366 -6.90 -3.54 -12.46
CA PRO A 366 -7.55 -4.53 -13.33
C PRO A 366 -7.22 -4.31 -14.83
N TYR A 367 -6.82 -3.10 -15.19
CA TYR A 367 -6.43 -2.72 -16.56
C TYR A 367 -4.98 -3.09 -16.90
N LEU A 368 -4.21 -3.62 -15.96
CA LEU A 368 -2.86 -4.15 -16.18
C LEU A 368 -2.90 -5.66 -16.35
N SER A 369 -2.11 -6.18 -17.30
CA SER A 369 -1.94 -7.62 -17.45
C SER A 369 -1.20 -8.23 -16.24
N THR A 370 -1.22 -9.55 -16.13
CA THR A 370 -0.48 -10.31 -15.10
C THR A 370 1.00 -9.90 -15.09
N ASN A 371 1.67 -9.88 -16.24
CA ASN A 371 3.08 -9.47 -16.32
C ASN A 371 3.28 -8.01 -15.93
N GLN A 372 2.37 -7.10 -16.29
CA GLN A 372 2.46 -5.70 -15.89
C GLN A 372 2.29 -5.52 -14.38
N ARG A 373 1.41 -6.29 -13.72
CA ARG A 373 1.31 -6.28 -12.25
C ARG A 373 2.57 -6.85 -11.59
N ARG A 374 3.22 -7.86 -12.20
CA ARG A 374 4.54 -8.32 -11.74
C ARG A 374 5.61 -7.24 -11.88
N ASP A 375 5.63 -6.51 -13.00
CA ASP A 375 6.50 -5.32 -13.18
C ASP A 375 6.25 -4.24 -12.11
N VAL A 376 4.99 -4.00 -11.77
CA VAL A 376 4.64 -3.07 -10.68
C VAL A 376 5.25 -3.53 -9.36
N LEU A 377 5.08 -4.80 -8.98
CA LEU A 377 5.66 -5.36 -7.76
C LEU A 377 7.20 -5.30 -7.77
N TYR A 378 7.81 -5.60 -8.92
CA TYR A 378 9.25 -5.53 -9.10
C TYR A 378 9.80 -4.11 -8.91
N THR A 379 9.13 -3.11 -9.52
CA THR A 379 9.61 -1.72 -9.51
C THR A 379 9.27 -0.95 -8.24
N THR A 380 8.42 -1.51 -7.37
CA THR A 380 8.02 -0.89 -6.10
C THR A 380 8.55 -1.62 -4.87
N GLY A 381 9.19 -2.77 -5.04
CA GLY A 381 9.73 -3.57 -3.94
C GLY A 381 10.79 -2.84 -3.12
N LEU A 382 10.99 -3.30 -1.88
CA LEU A 382 12.03 -2.79 -0.99
C LEU A 382 13.42 -3.17 -1.49
N PRO A 383 14.46 -2.35 -1.21
CA PRO A 383 15.85 -2.78 -1.35
C PRO A 383 16.13 -4.05 -0.53
N SER A 384 17.16 -4.79 -0.90
CA SER A 384 17.63 -5.96 -0.13
C SER A 384 18.45 -5.55 1.10
N GLY A 385 18.76 -6.53 1.93
CA GLY A 385 19.63 -6.40 3.09
C GLY A 385 18.89 -6.15 4.41
N TYR A 386 17.58 -5.92 4.40
CA TYR A 386 16.83 -5.74 5.65
C TYR A 386 16.63 -7.08 6.38
N PRO A 387 16.75 -7.11 7.72
CA PRO A 387 16.55 -8.32 8.50
C PRO A 387 15.23 -9.02 8.15
N VAL A 388 15.28 -10.33 7.98
CA VAL A 388 14.22 -11.28 7.65
C VAL A 388 13.51 -11.10 6.29
N LEU A 389 13.76 -10.00 5.55
CA LEU A 389 12.97 -9.66 4.36
C LEU A 389 13.50 -10.27 3.05
N ASP A 390 14.71 -10.81 3.03
CA ASP A 390 15.31 -11.41 1.83
C ASP A 390 15.03 -12.92 1.76
N ASP A 391 13.76 -13.29 1.84
CA ASP A 391 13.33 -14.67 1.66
C ASP A 391 13.56 -15.17 0.21
N ALA A 392 13.55 -16.49 0.04
CA ALA A 392 13.91 -17.12 -1.22
C ALA A 392 13.04 -16.70 -2.41
N GLU A 393 11.74 -16.47 -2.20
CA GLU A 393 10.82 -16.05 -3.26
C GLU A 393 10.66 -14.52 -3.38
N GLY A 394 10.90 -13.74 -2.30
CA GLY A 394 10.80 -12.28 -2.26
C GLY A 394 9.51 -11.73 -1.63
N TRP A 395 8.77 -12.51 -0.84
CA TRP A 395 7.55 -12.07 -0.13
C TRP A 395 7.82 -10.93 0.84
N GLY A 396 8.97 -10.96 1.52
CA GLY A 396 9.36 -9.95 2.51
C GLY A 396 9.56 -8.57 1.93
N ARG A 397 9.98 -8.47 0.67
CA ARG A 397 10.31 -7.20 0.00
C ARG A 397 9.14 -6.54 -0.70
N LEU A 398 7.94 -7.10 -0.67
CA LEU A 398 6.75 -6.51 -1.28
C LEU A 398 6.29 -5.25 -0.51
N ASP A 399 6.32 -4.07 -1.15
CA ASP A 399 5.66 -2.84 -0.70
C ASP A 399 4.33 -2.68 -1.44
N LEU A 400 3.28 -3.33 -0.92
CA LEU A 400 1.96 -3.34 -1.55
C LEU A 400 1.28 -1.97 -1.52
N PHE A 401 1.64 -1.09 -0.57
CA PHE A 401 1.12 0.28 -0.54
C PHE A 401 1.60 1.09 -1.74
N SER A 402 2.90 0.99 -2.03
CA SER A 402 3.48 1.62 -3.22
C SER A 402 2.98 0.96 -4.51
N ALA A 403 2.88 -0.37 -4.54
CA ALA A 403 2.39 -1.13 -5.69
C ALA A 403 0.95 -0.74 -6.10
N ALA A 404 0.06 -0.47 -5.13
CA ALA A 404 -1.30 0.00 -5.39
C ALA A 404 -1.38 1.38 -6.07
N ASN A 405 -0.27 2.13 -6.12
CA ASN A 405 -0.13 3.41 -6.82
C ASN A 405 0.46 3.28 -8.24
N GLY A 406 0.49 2.09 -8.81
CA GLY A 406 1.08 1.82 -10.12
C GLY A 406 2.60 1.62 -10.07
N TYR A 407 3.26 1.78 -11.19
CA TYR A 407 4.70 1.57 -11.33
C TYR A 407 5.55 2.45 -10.42
N GLY A 408 6.71 1.96 -10.00
CA GLY A 408 7.80 2.76 -9.41
C GLY A 408 8.81 3.22 -10.46
N ALA A 409 9.01 2.41 -11.51
CA ALA A 409 9.88 2.75 -12.63
C ALA A 409 9.35 2.15 -13.94
N LEU A 410 9.66 2.79 -15.06
CA LEU A 410 9.42 2.27 -16.41
C LEU A 410 10.78 1.86 -17.01
N SER A 411 11.04 0.56 -17.09
CA SER A 411 12.28 0.02 -17.69
C SER A 411 12.17 -0.21 -19.19
N HIS A 412 10.96 -0.30 -19.72
CA HIS A 412 10.63 -0.54 -21.13
C HIS A 412 9.36 0.23 -21.51
N ARG A 413 8.89 0.03 -22.74
CA ARG A 413 7.63 0.60 -23.20
C ARG A 413 6.44 -0.09 -22.52
N VAL A 414 5.69 0.64 -21.70
CA VAL A 414 4.48 0.15 -21.01
C VAL A 414 3.24 0.74 -21.67
N THR A 415 2.34 -0.13 -22.13
CA THR A 415 1.04 0.28 -22.69
C THR A 415 -0.05 0.03 -21.65
N VAL A 416 -0.73 1.10 -21.24
CA VAL A 416 -1.86 1.07 -20.29
C VAL A 416 -3.16 1.27 -21.08
N THR A 417 -3.95 0.20 -21.19
CA THR A 417 -5.24 0.20 -21.88
C THR A 417 -6.37 0.12 -20.87
N MET A 418 -7.11 1.21 -20.71
CA MET A 418 -8.22 1.31 -19.74
C MET A 418 -9.55 1.38 -20.50
N ASN A 419 -10.56 0.64 -20.03
CA ASN A 419 -11.90 0.62 -20.62
C ASN A 419 -12.93 1.22 -19.66
N ALA A 420 -13.36 2.47 -19.93
CA ALA A 420 -14.29 3.18 -19.06
C ALA A 420 -15.63 2.45 -18.85
N ASN A 421 -16.07 1.65 -19.81
CA ASN A 421 -17.34 0.90 -19.72
C ASN A 421 -17.31 -0.20 -18.64
N GLN A 422 -16.12 -0.61 -18.20
CA GLN A 422 -15.97 -1.59 -17.12
C GLN A 422 -16.06 -0.98 -15.72
N GLY A 423 -16.19 0.36 -15.60
CA GLY A 423 -16.29 1.05 -14.32
C GLY A 423 -15.04 0.97 -13.44
N GLY A 424 -15.17 1.41 -12.18
CA GLY A 424 -14.11 1.35 -11.17
C GLY A 424 -12.75 1.84 -11.65
N PHE A 425 -11.69 1.11 -11.31
CA PHE A 425 -10.32 1.45 -11.73
C PHE A 425 -10.07 1.31 -13.23
N ASN A 426 -10.90 0.58 -13.97
CA ASN A 426 -10.83 0.57 -15.44
C ASN A 426 -11.32 1.89 -16.05
N ALA A 427 -12.25 2.58 -15.39
CA ALA A 427 -12.74 3.87 -15.85
C ALA A 427 -11.79 5.01 -15.48
N GLN A 428 -11.28 5.01 -14.25
CA GLN A 428 -10.35 6.04 -13.78
C GLN A 428 -9.43 5.54 -12.68
N ASP A 429 -8.15 5.91 -12.77
CA ASP A 429 -7.17 5.63 -11.72
C ASP A 429 -6.13 6.73 -11.59
N THR A 430 -5.41 6.74 -10.45
CA THR A 430 -4.35 7.69 -10.14
C THR A 430 -3.08 6.97 -9.73
N TRP A 431 -1.99 7.20 -10.47
CA TRP A 431 -0.64 6.77 -10.08
C TRP A 431 0.04 7.89 -9.30
N ARG A 432 0.43 7.55 -8.05
CA ARG A 432 1.03 8.53 -7.11
C ARG A 432 2.52 8.32 -6.89
N ASN A 433 3.10 7.24 -7.43
CA ASN A 433 4.54 7.01 -7.36
C ASN A 433 5.31 8.01 -8.21
N ASN A 434 6.54 8.32 -7.78
CA ASN A 434 7.49 9.08 -8.58
C ASN A 434 8.16 8.15 -9.60
N LEU A 435 7.62 8.09 -10.80
CA LEU A 435 8.09 7.20 -11.86
C LEU A 435 9.51 7.56 -12.31
N THR A 436 10.38 6.57 -12.32
CA THR A 436 11.76 6.67 -12.84
C THR A 436 11.98 5.79 -14.07
N GLY A 437 13.24 5.61 -14.50
CA GLY A 437 13.61 4.71 -15.59
C GLY A 437 13.61 5.37 -16.97
N HIS A 438 13.90 4.57 -18.01
CA HIS A 438 14.06 5.03 -19.38
C HIS A 438 12.92 4.59 -20.31
N GLY A 439 11.95 3.84 -19.78
CA GLY A 439 10.81 3.36 -20.54
C GLY A 439 9.82 4.43 -20.92
N GLN A 440 8.94 4.11 -21.88
CA GLN A 440 7.89 4.97 -22.40
C GLN A 440 6.52 4.57 -21.83
N LEU A 441 5.72 5.56 -21.44
CA LEU A 441 4.31 5.36 -21.12
C LEU A 441 3.42 5.57 -22.35
N VAL A 442 2.65 4.55 -22.73
CA VAL A 442 1.61 4.66 -23.77
C VAL A 442 0.25 4.51 -23.11
N LYS A 443 -0.58 5.56 -23.17
CA LYS A 443 -1.97 5.50 -22.69
C LYS A 443 -2.92 5.25 -23.86
N ALA A 444 -3.73 4.20 -23.73
CA ALA A 444 -4.73 3.76 -24.70
C ALA A 444 -6.07 3.43 -24.01
N GLY A 445 -7.08 3.06 -24.82
CA GLY A 445 -8.43 2.78 -24.34
C GLY A 445 -9.18 4.04 -23.87
N THR A 446 -10.42 3.90 -23.42
CA THR A 446 -11.36 5.01 -23.16
C THR A 446 -11.26 5.61 -21.77
N GLY A 447 -10.68 4.91 -20.80
CA GLY A 447 -10.59 5.36 -19.40
C GLY A 447 -9.57 6.47 -19.16
N ALA A 448 -9.53 6.99 -17.94
CA ALA A 448 -8.71 8.11 -17.51
C ALA A 448 -7.60 7.66 -16.55
N LEU A 449 -6.35 7.98 -16.86
CA LEU A 449 -5.21 7.82 -15.97
C LEU A 449 -4.72 9.18 -15.49
N THR A 450 -4.50 9.33 -14.19
CA THR A 450 -3.90 10.51 -13.59
C THR A 450 -2.48 10.20 -13.12
N LEU A 451 -1.51 11.00 -13.54
CA LEU A 451 -0.14 10.96 -13.04
C LEU A 451 0.04 12.07 -12.00
N ALA A 452 0.15 11.67 -10.73
CA ALA A 452 0.24 12.60 -9.59
C ALA A 452 1.65 12.66 -8.97
N GLY A 453 2.54 11.73 -9.32
CA GLY A 453 3.93 11.72 -8.86
C GLY A 453 4.82 12.76 -9.53
N ASN A 454 5.92 13.12 -8.88
CA ASN A 454 7.01 13.89 -9.48
C ASN A 454 7.88 12.95 -10.33
N ASN A 455 7.54 12.83 -11.59
CA ASN A 455 8.07 11.83 -12.50
C ASN A 455 9.38 12.26 -13.14
N HIS A 456 10.29 11.29 -13.33
CA HIS A 456 11.64 11.50 -13.88
C HIS A 456 11.99 10.51 -15.02
N PHE A 457 11.07 9.64 -15.44
CA PHE A 457 11.30 8.70 -16.54
C PHE A 457 11.60 9.45 -17.86
N THR A 458 12.47 8.88 -18.69
CA THR A 458 13.05 9.58 -19.84
C THR A 458 12.48 9.15 -21.19
N GLY A 459 11.78 8.00 -21.28
CA GLY A 459 11.26 7.47 -22.55
C GLY A 459 10.04 8.21 -23.10
N GLY A 460 9.46 9.13 -22.31
CA GLY A 460 8.37 10.00 -22.73
C GLY A 460 6.99 9.36 -22.65
N VAL A 461 6.00 10.12 -23.12
CA VAL A 461 4.56 9.78 -23.05
C VAL A 461 3.97 9.78 -24.45
N GLN A 462 3.20 8.74 -24.79
CA GLN A 462 2.33 8.70 -25.97
C GLN A 462 0.87 8.53 -25.53
N LEU A 463 0.02 9.50 -25.83
CA LEU A 463 -1.43 9.39 -25.64
C LEU A 463 -2.12 9.04 -26.96
N LYS A 464 -2.74 7.85 -27.03
CA LYS A 464 -3.46 7.35 -28.19
C LYS A 464 -4.97 7.54 -28.07
N ALA A 465 -5.52 7.31 -26.87
CA ALA A 465 -6.96 7.40 -26.59
C ALA A 465 -7.26 7.59 -25.10
N GLY A 466 -8.51 7.91 -24.77
CA GLY A 466 -8.98 8.20 -23.40
C GLY A 466 -8.42 9.50 -22.84
N THR A 467 -8.20 9.53 -21.53
CA THR A 467 -7.70 10.74 -20.86
C THR A 467 -6.41 10.45 -20.09
N LEU A 468 -5.45 11.36 -20.20
CA LEU A 468 -4.28 11.42 -19.33
C LEU A 468 -4.27 12.76 -18.61
N ASN A 469 -4.36 12.71 -17.27
CA ASN A 469 -4.30 13.91 -16.43
C ASN A 469 -2.89 14.10 -15.90
N LEU A 470 -2.33 15.29 -16.03
CA LEU A 470 -1.04 15.70 -15.46
C LEU A 470 -1.32 16.49 -14.17
N ALA A 471 -1.18 15.82 -13.00
CA ALA A 471 -1.55 16.36 -11.69
C ALA A 471 -0.35 16.76 -10.82
N SER A 472 0.86 16.79 -11.40
CA SER A 472 2.05 17.36 -10.75
C SER A 472 2.84 18.21 -11.76
N PRO A 473 3.75 19.07 -11.31
CA PRO A 473 4.57 19.89 -12.21
C PRO A 473 5.40 19.10 -13.20
N THR A 474 5.84 17.88 -12.85
CA THR A 474 6.69 17.00 -13.67
C THR A 474 5.99 15.70 -14.08
N ALA A 475 4.66 15.67 -14.03
CA ALA A 475 3.86 14.46 -14.24
C ALA A 475 4.21 13.69 -15.52
N ALA A 476 4.58 14.39 -16.61
CA ALA A 476 4.94 13.77 -17.88
C ALA A 476 6.39 13.22 -17.94
N GLY A 477 7.17 13.31 -16.87
CA GLY A 477 8.57 12.92 -16.86
C GLY A 477 9.49 13.84 -17.66
N LYS A 478 10.62 13.32 -18.15
CA LYS A 478 11.66 14.09 -18.83
C LYS A 478 11.65 13.94 -20.35
N GLY A 479 10.97 12.93 -20.87
CA GLY A 479 10.93 12.62 -22.30
C GLY A 479 9.91 13.44 -23.08
N ASN A 480 9.80 13.14 -24.38
CA ASN A 480 8.85 13.80 -25.28
C ASN A 480 7.40 13.41 -24.94
N VAL A 481 6.46 14.31 -25.24
CA VAL A 481 5.03 14.05 -25.11
C VAL A 481 4.38 14.09 -26.49
N VAL A 482 3.78 12.97 -26.88
CA VAL A 482 3.11 12.81 -28.19
C VAL A 482 1.62 12.58 -27.96
N LEU A 483 0.80 13.50 -28.46
CA LEU A 483 -0.66 13.46 -28.43
C LEU A 483 -1.20 13.13 -29.82
N ASN A 484 -1.54 11.83 -30.01
CA ASN A 484 -2.05 11.31 -31.28
C ASN A 484 -3.57 11.13 -31.28
N GLY A 485 -4.20 11.23 -30.12
CA GLY A 485 -5.64 11.09 -29.88
C GLY A 485 -5.97 11.25 -28.41
N GLY A 486 -7.24 11.14 -28.05
CA GLY A 486 -7.69 11.30 -26.67
C GLY A 486 -7.55 12.72 -26.10
N THR A 487 -7.49 12.83 -24.78
CA THR A 487 -7.45 14.11 -24.05
C THR A 487 -6.25 14.15 -23.11
N LEU A 488 -5.32 15.07 -23.34
CA LEU A 488 -4.27 15.42 -22.39
C LEU A 488 -4.76 16.62 -21.55
N ARG A 489 -4.94 16.43 -20.26
CA ARG A 489 -5.43 17.47 -19.36
C ARG A 489 -4.34 17.91 -18.38
N VAL A 490 -4.06 19.20 -18.35
CA VAL A 490 -3.16 19.82 -17.37
C VAL A 490 -4.01 20.29 -16.19
N THR A 491 -3.88 19.63 -15.04
CA THR A 491 -4.68 19.92 -13.84
C THR A 491 -3.90 20.65 -12.75
N LYS A 492 -2.57 20.77 -12.93
CA LYS A 492 -1.69 21.46 -11.99
C LYS A 492 -1.07 22.69 -12.63
N ASN A 493 -1.09 23.81 -11.91
CA ASN A 493 -0.42 25.02 -12.35
C ASN A 493 1.10 24.82 -12.47
N HIS A 494 1.74 25.53 -13.40
CA HIS A 494 3.17 25.45 -13.68
C HIS A 494 3.66 24.05 -14.10
N THR A 495 2.79 23.27 -14.76
CA THR A 495 3.21 21.98 -15.33
C THR A 495 4.25 22.19 -16.42
N GLN A 496 5.32 21.38 -16.37
CA GLN A 496 6.43 21.41 -17.32
C GLN A 496 6.49 20.11 -18.12
N LEU A 497 6.52 20.25 -19.45
CA LEU A 497 6.94 19.18 -20.36
C LEU A 497 8.42 19.39 -20.65
N SER A 498 9.24 18.48 -20.16
CA SER A 498 10.71 18.62 -20.21
C SER A 498 11.29 18.25 -21.59
N GLY A 499 10.58 17.45 -22.38
CA GLY A 499 10.90 17.13 -23.78
C GLY A 499 10.14 18.01 -24.76
N GLN A 500 10.12 17.56 -26.02
CA GLN A 500 9.30 18.16 -27.08
C GLN A 500 7.82 17.78 -26.87
N PHE A 501 6.92 18.65 -27.35
CA PHE A 501 5.50 18.36 -27.42
C PHE A 501 5.05 18.26 -28.88
N HIS A 502 4.42 17.14 -29.24
CA HIS A 502 3.91 16.91 -30.58
C HIS A 502 2.44 16.49 -30.53
N GLN A 503 1.56 17.36 -30.99
CA GLN A 503 0.14 17.06 -31.14
C GLN A 503 -0.25 16.94 -32.62
N THR A 504 -0.63 15.74 -33.02
CA THR A 504 -1.16 15.47 -34.36
C THR A 504 -2.68 15.48 -34.39
N ALA A 505 -3.29 14.98 -33.32
CA ALA A 505 -4.74 14.90 -33.14
C ALA A 505 -5.08 14.99 -31.63
N GLY A 506 -6.33 14.71 -31.27
CA GLY A 506 -6.79 14.74 -29.89
C GLY A 506 -6.94 16.18 -29.32
N ARG A 507 -7.07 16.25 -28.00
CA ARG A 507 -7.42 17.47 -27.29
C ARG A 507 -6.42 17.75 -26.17
N LEU A 508 -5.84 18.96 -26.18
CA LEU A 508 -5.10 19.49 -25.04
C LEU A 508 -6.05 20.38 -24.23
N VAL A 509 -6.25 20.07 -22.95
CA VAL A 509 -7.11 20.82 -22.04
C VAL A 509 -6.26 21.56 -21.02
N VAL A 510 -6.41 22.87 -20.95
CA VAL A 510 -5.70 23.75 -20.01
C VAL A 510 -6.68 24.73 -19.35
N THR A 511 -6.34 25.21 -18.15
CA THR A 511 -6.96 26.42 -17.60
C THR A 511 -6.16 27.66 -18.00
N PRO A 512 -6.73 28.87 -18.01
CA PRO A 512 -5.95 30.08 -18.19
C PRO A 512 -4.76 30.19 -17.23
N ASP A 513 -4.91 29.69 -16.00
CA ASP A 513 -3.92 29.78 -14.92
C ASP A 513 -2.90 28.62 -14.94
N SER A 514 -2.99 27.66 -15.87
CA SER A 514 -2.14 26.45 -15.86
C SER A 514 -0.69 26.73 -16.24
N HIS A 515 -0.41 27.80 -17.02
CA HIS A 515 0.95 28.22 -17.40
C HIS A 515 1.84 27.06 -17.86
N LEU A 516 1.35 26.27 -18.85
CA LEU A 516 2.06 25.10 -19.35
C LEU A 516 3.40 25.50 -19.98
N ARG A 517 4.50 24.96 -19.48
CA ARG A 517 5.84 25.17 -20.03
C ARG A 517 6.34 23.97 -20.81
N ILE A 518 6.65 24.15 -22.08
CA ILE A 518 7.32 23.15 -22.91
C ILE A 518 8.77 23.58 -23.06
N LYS A 519 9.73 22.80 -22.57
CA LYS A 519 11.14 23.22 -22.55
C LYS A 519 11.77 23.34 -23.94
N HIS A 520 11.31 22.55 -24.87
CA HIS A 520 11.86 22.46 -26.23
C HIS A 520 10.82 22.85 -27.28
N ALA A 521 10.89 22.25 -28.46
CA ALA A 521 9.99 22.53 -29.58
C ALA A 521 8.55 22.04 -29.31
N ALA A 522 7.58 22.80 -29.75
CA ALA A 522 6.16 22.43 -29.78
C ALA A 522 5.66 22.35 -31.22
N LYS A 523 5.18 21.18 -31.64
CA LYS A 523 4.40 21.04 -32.87
C LYS A 523 2.92 20.99 -32.50
N LEU A 524 2.20 22.07 -32.81
CA LEU A 524 0.79 22.24 -32.43
C LEU A 524 -0.14 21.75 -33.55
N GLY A 525 -1.19 21.06 -33.18
CA GLY A 525 -2.27 20.56 -34.05
C GLY A 525 -3.49 20.18 -33.21
N GLY A 526 -4.44 19.44 -33.77
CA GLY A 526 -5.63 18.98 -33.04
C GLY A 526 -6.43 20.12 -32.38
N THR A 527 -6.99 19.86 -31.21
CA THR A 527 -7.86 20.81 -30.49
C THR A 527 -7.20 21.33 -29.22
N LEU A 528 -7.26 22.64 -28.96
CA LEU A 528 -7.03 23.27 -27.67
C LEU A 528 -8.39 23.53 -27.01
N THR A 529 -8.56 23.14 -25.75
CA THR A 529 -9.76 23.45 -24.96
C THR A 529 -9.37 24.23 -23.72
N LEU A 530 -9.99 25.40 -23.52
CA LEU A 530 -9.89 26.13 -22.26
C LEU A 530 -11.04 25.74 -21.35
N THR A 531 -10.72 25.49 -20.10
CA THR A 531 -11.73 25.32 -19.04
C THR A 531 -11.86 26.63 -18.23
N LYS A 532 -12.81 26.69 -17.29
CA LYS A 532 -13.03 27.88 -16.43
C LYS A 532 -11.74 28.26 -15.71
N GLY A 533 -11.46 29.55 -15.62
CA GLY A 533 -10.29 30.11 -14.96
C GLY A 533 -10.26 31.64 -15.11
N HIS A 534 -9.25 32.30 -14.56
CA HIS A 534 -9.08 33.75 -14.63
C HIS A 534 -8.63 34.18 -16.03
N LEU A 535 -9.46 34.92 -16.73
CA LEU A 535 -9.17 35.46 -18.05
C LEU A 535 -8.52 36.84 -17.92
N LYS A 536 -7.27 36.95 -18.35
CA LYS A 536 -6.55 38.22 -18.42
C LYS A 536 -5.93 38.39 -19.81
N ASN A 537 -6.10 39.58 -20.41
CA ASN A 537 -5.47 39.87 -21.70
C ASN A 537 -3.94 39.75 -21.61
N GLY A 538 -3.34 39.09 -22.58
CA GLY A 538 -1.91 38.79 -22.58
C GLY A 538 -1.46 37.56 -21.74
N THR A 539 -2.40 36.83 -21.13
CA THR A 539 -2.07 35.60 -20.37
C THR A 539 -1.41 34.57 -21.28
N LYS A 540 -0.22 34.09 -20.88
CA LYS A 540 0.48 33.00 -21.57
C LYS A 540 -0.11 31.65 -21.14
N LEU A 541 -0.94 31.05 -22.00
CA LEU A 541 -1.48 29.69 -21.79
C LEU A 541 -0.38 28.64 -21.80
N MET A 542 0.57 28.81 -22.72
CA MET A 542 1.75 27.96 -22.82
C MET A 542 2.95 28.70 -23.37
N THR A 543 4.14 28.24 -23.00
CA THR A 543 5.43 28.72 -23.51
C THR A 543 6.28 27.60 -24.05
N PHE A 544 7.14 27.86 -25.03
CA PHE A 544 8.03 26.89 -25.66
C PHE A 544 9.28 27.59 -26.22
N GLN A 545 10.35 26.80 -26.52
CA GLN A 545 11.54 27.32 -27.18
C GLN A 545 11.27 27.72 -28.64
N THR A 546 10.62 26.83 -29.38
CA THR A 546 10.21 27.06 -30.78
C THR A 546 8.86 26.42 -31.02
N ARG A 547 8.16 26.88 -32.07
CA ARG A 547 6.85 26.36 -32.44
C ARG A 547 6.71 26.16 -33.94
N THR A 548 6.04 25.06 -34.32
CA THR A 548 5.49 24.84 -35.66
C THR A 548 3.99 24.53 -35.57
N GLY A 549 3.24 24.87 -36.60
CA GLY A 549 1.80 24.65 -36.66
C GLY A 549 0.98 25.56 -35.74
N LYS A 550 -0.33 25.36 -35.76
CA LYS A 550 -1.34 25.98 -34.89
C LYS A 550 -2.37 24.92 -34.50
N PHE A 551 -3.14 25.14 -33.45
CA PHE A 551 -4.30 24.29 -33.16
C PHE A 551 -5.32 24.40 -34.30
N LYS A 552 -5.88 23.27 -34.74
CA LYS A 552 -6.91 23.22 -35.78
C LYS A 552 -8.25 23.78 -35.27
N HIS A 553 -8.53 23.48 -34.01
CA HIS A 553 -9.74 23.93 -33.34
C HIS A 553 -9.41 24.49 -31.95
N ILE A 554 -10.15 25.52 -31.53
CA ILE A 554 -10.08 26.09 -30.18
C ILE A 554 -11.48 26.10 -29.63
N THR A 555 -11.68 25.61 -28.41
CA THR A 555 -12.98 25.53 -27.74
C THR A 555 -12.89 26.06 -26.32
N GLY A 556 -14.01 26.49 -25.75
CA GLY A 556 -14.08 27.01 -24.38
C GLY A 556 -13.60 28.45 -24.22
N LEU A 557 -13.39 29.17 -25.32
CA LEU A 557 -13.15 30.62 -25.28
C LEU A 557 -14.50 31.37 -25.11
N PRO A 558 -14.61 32.31 -24.16
CA PRO A 558 -15.75 33.22 -24.07
C PRO A 558 -15.80 34.17 -25.28
N HIS A 559 -16.96 34.73 -25.52
CA HIS A 559 -17.17 35.71 -26.61
C HIS A 559 -16.17 36.87 -26.51
N GLY A 560 -15.60 37.27 -27.64
CA GLY A 560 -14.62 38.37 -27.75
C GLY A 560 -13.19 37.99 -27.35
N TRP A 561 -12.93 36.72 -26.94
CA TRP A 561 -11.59 36.26 -26.64
C TRP A 561 -11.01 35.43 -27.78
N HIS A 562 -9.68 35.59 -28.01
CA HIS A 562 -8.95 34.95 -29.08
C HIS A 562 -7.66 34.34 -28.58
N VAL A 563 -7.06 33.45 -29.36
CA VAL A 563 -5.72 32.89 -29.12
C VAL A 563 -4.73 33.50 -30.10
N HIS A 564 -3.72 34.14 -29.57
CA HIS A 564 -2.64 34.75 -30.33
C HIS A 564 -1.39 33.87 -30.23
N TYR A 565 -0.70 33.65 -31.35
CA TYR A 565 0.49 32.79 -31.46
C TYR A 565 1.75 33.66 -31.69
N THR A 566 2.69 33.59 -30.79
CA THR A 566 4.04 34.15 -30.98
C THR A 566 5.05 33.06 -31.32
N LYS A 567 6.30 33.43 -31.56
CA LYS A 567 7.41 32.48 -31.74
C LYS A 567 7.60 31.57 -30.50
N HIS A 568 7.32 32.06 -29.29
CA HIS A 568 7.65 31.42 -28.03
C HIS A 568 6.45 31.18 -27.10
N ALA A 569 5.25 31.55 -27.49
CA ALA A 569 4.08 31.41 -26.63
C ALA A 569 2.75 31.33 -27.42
N VAL A 570 1.74 30.80 -26.74
CA VAL A 570 0.32 30.93 -27.08
C VAL A 570 -0.32 31.76 -25.99
N LEU A 571 -0.94 32.86 -26.39
CA LEU A 571 -1.48 33.92 -25.53
C LEU A 571 -2.99 33.98 -25.64
N LEU A 572 -3.65 34.36 -24.55
CA LEU A 572 -5.04 34.86 -24.60
C LEU A 572 -5.04 36.34 -24.91
N THR A 573 -5.89 36.75 -25.86
CA THR A 573 -6.13 38.14 -26.21
C THR A 573 -7.63 38.42 -26.23
N LYS A 574 -8.01 39.63 -25.85
CA LYS A 574 -9.38 40.09 -25.93
C LYS A 574 -9.53 41.01 -27.15
#